data_ffb9d8efda51deed7c975dab472548d4
#
_entry.id   ffb9d8efda51deed7c975dab472548d4
#
_cell.length_a   1.000
_cell.length_b   1.000
_cell.length_c   1.000
_cell.angle_alpha   90.00
_cell.angle_beta   90.00
_cell.angle_gamma   90.00
#
_symmetry.space_group_name_H-M   'P 1'
#
loop_
_entity.id
_entity.type
_entity.pdbx_description
1 polymer ?
#
loop_
_entity_poly.entity_id
_entity_poly.type
_entity_poly.pdbx_seq_one_letter_code
_entity_poly.pdbx_strand_id
1 'polypeptide(L)'
;MKIGVPKEYFIEGIEKGVQKEIDGAIAKLRELGAEIKEVSLPHTEYGLAVYYIIMPAEVSTNLARYDGIRFGHTHGGGADIAMSRSEGFGKESQRRIMLGSFVLSSGFYDAYYRRASLVRELIKDDFKKAFSEVDIIVTPTAPSVAWRIGEKVDDPLKMYLSDVFTVNASLAGLPGLSLPVGYSLPEDGGTTELPVGLQILGSELGEEKVFEVAHVLEQAMKEYVNSKKPSTF
;
A
#
# COMPACT_ATOMS: atom_id res chain seq x y z
N MET A 1 -2.35 -3.38 25.19
CA MET A 1 -1.68 -3.40 23.90
C MET A 1 -1.29 -1.98 23.52
N LYS A 2 -0.08 -1.77 23.01
CA LYS A 2 0.40 -0.46 22.56
C LYS A 2 0.25 -0.35 21.05
N ILE A 3 -0.40 0.71 20.59
CA ILE A 3 -0.66 0.95 19.16
C ILE A 3 0.03 2.24 18.74
N GLY A 4 0.92 2.14 17.76
CA GLY A 4 1.65 3.26 17.19
C GLY A 4 0.86 3.97 16.10
N VAL A 5 0.90 5.30 16.10
CA VAL A 5 0.34 6.16 15.05
C VAL A 5 1.48 7.01 14.51
N PRO A 6 1.97 6.75 13.29
CA PRO A 6 3.09 7.51 12.73
C PRO A 6 2.65 8.92 12.34
N LYS A 7 3.34 9.93 12.88
CA LYS A 7 3.03 11.35 12.57
C LYS A 7 3.21 11.70 11.09
N GLU A 8 4.11 11.01 10.38
CA GLU A 8 4.41 11.23 8.96
C GLU A 8 3.28 10.74 8.02
N TYR A 9 2.30 9.99 8.54
CA TYR A 9 1.17 9.49 7.76
C TYR A 9 -0.10 10.35 7.89
N PHE A 10 -0.06 11.40 8.72
CA PHE A 10 -1.18 12.33 8.94
C PHE A 10 -0.79 13.72 8.41
N ILE A 11 -0.55 13.79 7.11
CA ILE A 11 -0.05 14.95 6.37
C ILE A 11 -1.18 15.67 5.60
N GLU A 12 -0.89 16.88 5.11
CA GLU A 12 -1.73 17.57 4.14
C GLU A 12 -1.94 16.69 2.89
N GLY A 13 -3.18 16.61 2.39
CA GLY A 13 -3.54 15.83 1.20
C GLY A 13 -4.36 14.56 1.48
N ILE A 14 -4.62 14.25 2.75
CA ILE A 14 -5.66 13.26 3.10
C ILE A 14 -7.03 13.95 3.02
N GLU A 15 -8.00 13.33 2.36
CA GLU A 15 -9.37 13.80 2.35
C GLU A 15 -9.94 13.90 3.77
N LYS A 16 -10.61 14.99 4.10
CA LYS A 16 -11.15 15.25 5.45
C LYS A 16 -12.08 14.15 5.95
N GLY A 17 -12.85 13.56 5.05
CA GLY A 17 -13.73 12.44 5.38
C GLY A 17 -12.95 11.18 5.72
N VAL A 18 -11.88 10.88 4.99
CA VAL A 18 -10.97 9.77 5.30
C VAL A 18 -10.33 9.98 6.66
N GLN A 19 -9.74 11.16 6.90
CA GLN A 19 -9.13 11.51 8.19
C GLN A 19 -10.10 11.31 9.36
N LYS A 20 -11.35 11.79 9.23
CA LYS A 20 -12.38 11.65 10.26
C LYS A 20 -12.68 10.20 10.63
N GLU A 21 -12.83 9.31 9.63
CA GLU A 21 -13.12 7.91 9.88
C GLU A 21 -11.92 7.18 10.52
N ILE A 22 -10.70 7.52 10.11
CA ILE A 22 -9.46 7.00 10.71
C ILE A 22 -9.32 7.45 12.17
N ASP A 23 -9.55 8.73 12.46
CA ASP A 23 -9.50 9.25 13.83
C ASP A 23 -10.56 8.59 14.71
N GLY A 24 -11.76 8.34 14.17
CA GLY A 24 -12.83 7.59 14.83
C GLY A 24 -12.42 6.15 15.18
N ALA A 25 -11.75 5.45 14.27
CA ALA A 25 -11.25 4.10 14.50
C ALA A 25 -10.13 4.07 15.57
N ILE A 26 -9.22 5.05 15.55
CA ILE A 26 -8.16 5.19 16.56
C ILE A 26 -8.79 5.49 17.94
N ALA A 27 -9.81 6.35 18.01
CA ALA A 27 -10.55 6.62 19.24
C ALA A 27 -11.23 5.34 19.75
N LYS A 28 -11.83 4.53 18.88
CA LYS A 28 -12.43 3.24 19.24
C LYS A 28 -11.40 2.26 19.82
N LEU A 29 -10.21 2.16 19.22
CA LEU A 29 -9.12 1.34 19.77
C LEU A 29 -8.75 1.77 21.19
N ARG A 30 -8.71 3.09 21.45
CA ARG A 30 -8.47 3.64 22.82
C ARG A 30 -9.58 3.28 23.78
N GLU A 31 -10.86 3.36 23.39
CA GLU A 31 -12.00 2.92 24.19
C GLU A 31 -11.95 1.44 24.56
N LEU A 32 -11.40 0.61 23.65
CA LEU A 32 -11.18 -0.82 23.85
C LEU A 32 -9.97 -1.13 24.77
N GLY A 33 -9.30 -0.10 25.30
CA GLY A 33 -8.21 -0.24 26.24
C GLY A 33 -6.81 -0.25 25.62
N ALA A 34 -6.66 0.10 24.34
CA ALA A 34 -5.35 0.26 23.74
C ALA A 34 -4.67 1.56 24.19
N GLU A 35 -3.38 1.48 24.46
CA GLU A 35 -2.52 2.65 24.66
C GLU A 35 -2.08 3.17 23.28
N ILE A 36 -2.57 4.36 22.90
CA ILE A 36 -2.19 4.99 21.63
C ILE A 36 -0.94 5.84 21.83
N LYS A 37 0.08 5.57 21.03
CA LYS A 37 1.38 6.23 21.09
C LYS A 37 1.76 6.81 19.72
N GLU A 38 2.18 8.07 19.70
CA GLU A 38 2.80 8.64 18.50
C GLU A 38 4.16 8.00 18.28
N VAL A 39 4.45 7.60 17.04
CA VAL A 39 5.74 7.08 16.59
C VAL A 39 6.23 7.88 15.38
N SER A 40 7.52 7.77 15.06
CA SER A 40 8.12 8.48 13.93
C SER A 40 8.77 7.50 12.95
N LEU A 41 8.47 7.68 11.67
CA LEU A 41 8.98 6.90 10.54
C LEU A 41 9.58 7.87 9.49
N PRO A 42 10.66 8.59 9.81
CA PRO A 42 11.12 9.76 9.04
C PRO A 42 11.54 9.45 7.60
N HIS A 43 12.00 8.22 7.31
CA HIS A 43 12.42 7.85 5.95
C HIS A 43 11.28 7.38 5.04
N THR A 44 10.04 7.28 5.55
CA THR A 44 8.88 6.87 4.75
C THR A 44 8.52 7.89 3.66
N GLU A 45 8.96 9.14 3.77
CA GLU A 45 8.83 10.15 2.72
C GLU A 45 9.51 9.74 1.39
N TYR A 46 10.57 8.92 1.45
CA TYR A 46 11.26 8.39 0.27
C TYR A 46 10.63 7.12 -0.29
N GLY A 47 9.66 6.54 0.42
CA GLY A 47 9.11 5.22 0.13
C GLY A 47 8.59 5.08 -1.29
N LEU A 48 7.82 6.06 -1.76
CA LEU A 48 7.26 6.03 -3.12
C LEU A 48 8.37 5.97 -4.18
N ALA A 49 9.38 6.83 -4.07
CA ALA A 49 10.50 6.86 -5.01
C ALA A 49 11.32 5.55 -4.97
N VAL A 50 11.58 5.02 -3.78
CA VAL A 50 12.28 3.74 -3.58
C VAL A 50 11.49 2.58 -4.16
N TYR A 51 10.19 2.53 -3.93
CA TYR A 51 9.30 1.50 -4.44
C TYR A 51 9.31 1.45 -5.97
N TYR A 52 9.19 2.60 -6.64
CA TYR A 52 9.18 2.67 -8.11
C TYR A 52 10.55 2.43 -8.77
N ILE A 53 11.60 2.23 -7.99
CA ILE A 53 12.90 1.73 -8.47
C ILE A 53 13.02 0.22 -8.20
N ILE A 54 12.81 -0.22 -6.96
CA ILE A 54 13.04 -1.61 -6.55
C ILE A 54 11.98 -2.54 -7.14
N MET A 55 10.69 -2.18 -7.03
CA MET A 55 9.61 -3.05 -7.49
C MET A 55 9.67 -3.34 -9.00
N PRO A 56 9.86 -2.36 -9.91
CA PRO A 56 10.04 -2.67 -11.32
C PRO A 56 11.27 -3.55 -11.60
N ALA A 57 12.37 -3.36 -10.87
CA ALA A 57 13.57 -4.20 -11.00
C ALA A 57 13.25 -5.68 -10.67
N GLU A 58 12.58 -5.93 -9.56
CA GLU A 58 12.15 -7.28 -9.17
C GLU A 58 11.09 -7.86 -10.11
N VAL A 59 10.10 -7.05 -10.52
CA VAL A 59 9.05 -7.44 -11.47
C VAL A 59 9.64 -7.84 -12.81
N SER A 60 10.59 -7.09 -13.34
CA SER A 60 11.23 -7.41 -14.63
C SER A 60 11.87 -8.80 -14.63
N THR A 61 12.49 -9.18 -13.52
CA THR A 61 13.10 -10.49 -13.33
C THR A 61 12.06 -11.59 -13.10
N ASN A 62 11.08 -11.34 -12.21
CA ASN A 62 10.06 -12.31 -11.87
C ASN A 62 9.12 -12.63 -13.04
N LEU A 63 8.72 -11.63 -13.82
CA LEU A 63 7.85 -11.81 -14.99
C LEU A 63 8.59 -12.39 -16.21
N ALA A 64 9.92 -12.55 -16.17
CA ALA A 64 10.68 -13.22 -17.22
C ALA A 64 10.25 -14.69 -17.42
N ARG A 65 9.70 -15.34 -16.37
CA ARG A 65 9.21 -16.71 -16.44
C ARG A 65 7.99 -16.92 -17.32
N TYR A 66 7.22 -15.85 -17.57
CA TYR A 66 6.03 -15.91 -18.43
C TYR A 66 6.44 -15.71 -19.90
N ASP A 67 6.97 -16.75 -20.50
CA ASP A 67 7.53 -16.77 -21.85
C ASP A 67 6.55 -17.32 -22.91
N GLY A 68 5.41 -17.87 -22.46
CA GLY A 68 4.42 -18.51 -23.34
C GLY A 68 4.75 -19.95 -23.70
N ILE A 69 5.86 -20.51 -23.19
CA ILE A 69 6.23 -21.92 -23.40
C ILE A 69 5.69 -22.79 -22.26
N ARG A 70 6.02 -22.43 -21.02
CA ARG A 70 5.57 -23.15 -19.83
C ARG A 70 4.48 -22.41 -19.07
N PHE A 71 4.56 -21.09 -19.03
CA PHE A 71 3.66 -20.24 -18.27
C PHE A 71 3.22 -19.02 -19.07
N GLY A 72 2.00 -18.57 -18.79
CA GLY A 72 1.42 -17.36 -19.35
C GLY A 72 0.69 -17.59 -20.68
N HIS A 73 0.36 -16.48 -21.34
CA HIS A 73 -0.28 -16.46 -22.66
C HIS A 73 0.66 -17.02 -23.72
N THR A 74 0.11 -17.80 -24.66
CA THR A 74 0.85 -18.43 -25.75
C THR A 74 0.35 -17.92 -27.10
N HIS A 75 1.23 -17.36 -27.91
CA HIS A 75 1.00 -17.04 -29.30
C HIS A 75 1.52 -18.17 -30.20
N GLY A 76 0.71 -18.61 -31.18
CA GLY A 76 1.16 -19.55 -32.20
C GLY A 76 1.72 -20.89 -31.67
N GLY A 77 1.21 -21.39 -30.55
CA GLY A 77 1.69 -22.65 -29.96
C GLY A 77 3.02 -22.53 -29.20
N GLY A 78 3.46 -21.31 -28.86
CA GLY A 78 4.67 -21.06 -28.06
C GLY A 78 5.96 -20.87 -28.88
N ALA A 79 5.86 -20.80 -30.19
CA ALA A 79 7.04 -20.62 -31.04
C ALA A 79 7.59 -19.18 -31.02
N ASP A 80 6.76 -18.19 -30.67
CA ASP A 80 7.13 -16.78 -30.63
C ASP A 80 6.97 -16.20 -29.22
N ILE A 81 8.07 -16.17 -28.46
CA ILE A 81 8.13 -15.63 -27.11
C ILE A 81 7.83 -14.12 -27.11
N ALA A 82 8.32 -13.38 -28.09
CA ALA A 82 8.14 -11.92 -28.17
C ALA A 82 6.67 -11.56 -28.36
N MET A 83 5.98 -12.25 -29.26
CA MET A 83 4.54 -12.06 -29.49
C MET A 83 3.72 -12.54 -28.28
N SER A 84 4.03 -13.71 -27.70
CA SER A 84 3.36 -14.21 -26.50
C SER A 84 3.41 -13.20 -25.36
N ARG A 85 4.57 -12.61 -25.11
CA ARG A 85 4.76 -11.59 -24.05
C ARG A 85 4.08 -10.27 -24.40
N SER A 86 4.16 -9.84 -25.65
CA SER A 86 3.54 -8.58 -26.11
C SER A 86 2.01 -8.60 -25.98
N GLU A 87 1.39 -9.72 -26.32
CA GLU A 87 -0.06 -9.92 -26.23
C GLU A 87 -0.52 -10.21 -24.78
N GLY A 88 0.29 -10.99 -24.04
CA GLY A 88 -0.09 -11.46 -22.71
C GLY A 88 0.07 -10.43 -21.60
N PHE A 89 0.96 -9.43 -21.76
CA PHE A 89 1.15 -8.38 -20.76
C PHE A 89 0.40 -7.11 -21.11
N GLY A 90 -0.40 -6.61 -20.16
CA GLY A 90 -1.00 -5.28 -20.25
C GLY A 90 0.04 -4.15 -20.21
N LYS A 91 -0.36 -2.94 -20.61
CA LYS A 91 0.52 -1.76 -20.75
C LYS A 91 1.31 -1.44 -19.49
N GLU A 92 0.72 -1.55 -18.30
CA GLU A 92 1.39 -1.28 -17.04
C GLU A 92 2.48 -2.32 -16.73
N SER A 93 2.19 -3.62 -16.94
CA SER A 93 3.20 -4.68 -16.77
C SER A 93 4.38 -4.49 -17.72
N GLN A 94 4.12 -4.14 -18.97
CA GLN A 94 5.16 -3.83 -19.96
C GLN A 94 6.01 -2.65 -19.53
N ARG A 95 5.39 -1.56 -19.04
CA ARG A 95 6.10 -0.37 -18.51
C ARG A 95 7.03 -0.75 -17.37
N ARG A 96 6.54 -1.52 -16.38
CA ARG A 96 7.35 -1.96 -15.23
C ARG A 96 8.50 -2.87 -15.62
N ILE A 97 8.29 -3.79 -16.57
CA ILE A 97 9.36 -4.63 -17.11
C ILE A 97 10.45 -3.78 -17.77
N MET A 98 10.06 -2.80 -18.59
CA MET A 98 11.01 -1.90 -19.26
C MET A 98 11.81 -1.06 -18.25
N LEU A 99 11.13 -0.43 -17.28
CA LEU A 99 11.76 0.36 -16.23
C LEU A 99 12.72 -0.49 -15.39
N GLY A 100 12.30 -1.69 -15.01
CA GLY A 100 13.15 -2.61 -14.23
C GLY A 100 14.39 -3.05 -14.98
N SER A 101 14.25 -3.39 -16.25
CA SER A 101 15.38 -3.74 -17.11
C SER A 101 16.36 -2.57 -17.26
N PHE A 102 15.86 -1.34 -17.40
CA PHE A 102 16.67 -0.14 -17.43
C PHE A 102 17.45 0.08 -16.13
N VAL A 103 16.76 0.03 -14.99
CA VAL A 103 17.36 0.23 -13.66
C VAL A 103 18.44 -0.81 -13.34
N LEU A 104 18.28 -2.04 -13.82
CA LEU A 104 19.25 -3.12 -13.62
C LEU A 104 20.38 -3.14 -14.65
N SER A 105 20.34 -2.28 -15.68
CA SER A 105 21.36 -2.27 -16.72
C SER A 105 22.67 -1.65 -16.22
N SER A 106 23.77 -2.01 -16.93
CA SER A 106 25.10 -1.48 -16.64
C SER A 106 25.13 0.06 -16.70
N GLY A 107 25.73 0.69 -15.69
CA GLY A 107 25.79 2.15 -15.54
C GLY A 107 24.61 2.76 -14.77
N PHE A 108 23.47 2.09 -14.66
CA PHE A 108 22.31 2.58 -13.90
C PHE A 108 22.07 1.84 -12.58
N TYR A 109 22.57 0.61 -12.46
CA TYR A 109 22.42 -0.20 -11.26
C TYR A 109 22.90 0.51 -9.98
N ASP A 110 24.13 1.04 -10.00
CA ASP A 110 24.70 1.73 -8.83
C ASP A 110 24.01 3.07 -8.57
N ALA A 111 23.61 3.78 -9.63
CA ALA A 111 22.99 5.10 -9.54
C ALA A 111 21.55 5.02 -8.98
N TYR A 112 20.81 3.97 -9.28
CA TYR A 112 19.39 3.83 -8.91
C TYR A 112 19.15 2.67 -7.94
N TYR A 113 19.32 1.41 -8.37
CA TYR A 113 18.92 0.25 -7.60
C TYR A 113 19.67 0.14 -6.27
N ARG A 114 21.00 0.30 -6.30
CA ARG A 114 21.82 0.25 -5.09
C ARG A 114 21.46 1.35 -4.11
N ARG A 115 21.28 2.59 -4.59
CA ARG A 115 20.87 3.71 -3.72
C ARG A 115 19.49 3.48 -3.12
N ALA A 116 18.52 3.05 -3.92
CA ALA A 116 17.17 2.72 -3.44
C ALA A 116 17.22 1.61 -2.39
N SER A 117 18.06 0.58 -2.57
CA SER A 117 18.24 -0.50 -1.60
C SER A 117 18.80 0.01 -0.26
N LEU A 118 19.74 0.96 -0.28
CA LEU A 118 20.25 1.58 0.96
C LEU A 118 19.14 2.36 1.69
N VAL A 119 18.33 3.14 0.97
CA VAL A 119 17.21 3.87 1.59
C VAL A 119 16.12 2.92 2.10
N ARG A 120 15.88 1.79 1.39
CA ARG A 120 15.00 0.73 1.89
C ARG A 120 15.41 0.20 3.27
N GLU A 121 16.71 0.02 3.51
CA GLU A 121 17.20 -0.40 4.83
C GLU A 121 16.93 0.67 5.91
N LEU A 122 17.02 1.97 5.60
CA LEU A 122 16.65 3.04 6.53
C LEU A 122 15.14 2.99 6.87
N ILE A 123 14.28 2.75 5.86
CA ILE A 123 12.84 2.57 6.09
C ILE A 123 12.56 1.38 7.01
N LYS A 124 13.23 0.24 6.79
CA LYS A 124 13.11 -0.95 7.67
C LYS A 124 13.56 -0.64 9.10
N ASP A 125 14.64 0.11 9.26
CA ASP A 125 15.17 0.49 10.58
C ASP A 125 14.18 1.41 11.33
N ASP A 126 13.48 2.30 10.65
CA ASP A 126 12.44 3.12 11.26
C ASP A 126 11.31 2.25 11.83
N PHE A 127 10.79 1.32 11.04
CA PHE A 127 9.76 0.39 11.52
C PHE A 127 10.26 -0.49 12.67
N LYS A 128 11.51 -1.00 12.59
CA LYS A 128 12.11 -1.80 13.65
C LYS A 128 12.21 -1.01 14.96
N LYS A 129 12.60 0.26 14.92
CA LYS A 129 12.61 1.14 16.07
C LYS A 129 11.21 1.37 16.63
N ALA A 130 10.24 1.68 15.77
CA ALA A 130 8.85 1.87 16.17
C ALA A 130 8.29 0.62 16.85
N PHE A 131 8.48 -0.58 16.29
CA PHE A 131 8.04 -1.85 16.88
C PHE A 131 8.81 -2.25 18.17
N SER A 132 9.91 -1.59 18.51
CA SER A 132 10.50 -1.75 19.86
C SER A 132 9.69 -1.06 20.96
N GLU A 133 8.78 -0.16 20.57
CA GLU A 133 7.99 0.67 21.50
C GLU A 133 6.49 0.34 21.49
N VAL A 134 5.99 -0.23 20.38
CA VAL A 134 4.58 -0.55 20.17
C VAL A 134 4.40 -1.95 19.60
N ASP A 135 3.21 -2.53 19.80
CA ASP A 135 2.88 -3.88 19.35
C ASP A 135 2.37 -3.91 17.89
N ILE A 136 1.61 -2.87 17.50
CA ILE A 136 0.95 -2.70 16.21
C ILE A 136 1.10 -1.24 15.77
N ILE A 137 1.15 -1.00 14.47
CA ILE A 137 1.07 0.34 13.89
C ILE A 137 -0.21 0.45 13.07
N VAL A 138 -0.93 1.57 13.20
CA VAL A 138 -2.13 1.86 12.41
C VAL A 138 -1.96 3.14 11.60
N THR A 139 -2.44 3.10 10.34
CA THR A 139 -2.34 4.22 9.40
C THR A 139 -3.58 4.26 8.49
N PRO A 140 -3.86 5.35 7.78
CA PRO A 140 -4.76 5.29 6.64
C PRO A 140 -4.25 4.28 5.60
N THR A 141 -5.14 3.57 4.91
CA THR A 141 -4.75 2.71 3.78
C THR A 141 -4.47 3.54 2.52
N ALA A 142 -5.30 4.55 2.27
CA ALA A 142 -5.17 5.46 1.13
C ALA A 142 -5.53 6.89 1.55
N PRO A 143 -5.01 7.91 0.86
CA PRO A 143 -5.30 9.31 1.21
C PRO A 143 -6.71 9.75 0.81
N SER A 144 -7.36 9.05 -0.10
CA SER A 144 -8.71 9.33 -0.60
C SER A 144 -9.56 8.06 -0.63
N VAL A 145 -10.87 8.23 -0.76
CA VAL A 145 -11.76 7.15 -1.15
C VAL A 145 -11.51 6.74 -2.61
N ALA A 146 -12.18 5.66 -3.08
CA ALA A 146 -12.04 5.20 -4.45
C ALA A 146 -12.48 6.28 -5.45
N TRP A 147 -11.75 6.41 -6.56
CA TRP A 147 -12.09 7.28 -7.68
C TRP A 147 -12.85 6.52 -8.76
N ARG A 148 -13.39 7.24 -9.75
CA ARG A 148 -14.16 6.64 -10.85
C ARG A 148 -13.25 5.82 -11.77
N ILE A 149 -13.80 4.76 -12.36
CA ILE A 149 -13.08 3.94 -13.32
C ILE A 149 -12.62 4.81 -14.50
N GLY A 150 -11.32 4.79 -14.79
CA GLY A 150 -10.70 5.56 -15.88
C GLY A 150 -10.22 6.97 -15.50
N GLU A 151 -10.54 7.50 -14.32
CA GLU A 151 -10.25 8.89 -13.94
C GLU A 151 -8.76 9.22 -13.84
N LYS A 152 -7.92 8.27 -13.40
CA LYS A 152 -6.46 8.48 -13.21
C LYS A 152 -5.59 7.78 -14.25
N VAL A 153 -6.18 7.27 -15.33
CA VAL A 153 -5.45 6.48 -16.34
C VAL A 153 -4.41 7.30 -17.09
N ASP A 154 -4.69 8.59 -17.31
CA ASP A 154 -3.83 9.49 -18.09
C ASP A 154 -2.75 10.19 -17.24
N ASP A 155 -2.79 10.04 -15.90
CA ASP A 155 -1.80 10.63 -14.99
C ASP A 155 -1.24 9.56 -14.03
N PRO A 156 -0.19 8.84 -14.43
CA PRO A 156 0.44 7.81 -13.60
C PRO A 156 0.93 8.35 -12.25
N LEU A 157 1.36 9.62 -12.16
CA LEU A 157 1.87 10.20 -10.92
C LEU A 157 0.75 10.36 -9.88
N LYS A 158 -0.44 10.84 -10.29
CA LYS A 158 -1.60 10.92 -9.41
C LYS A 158 -2.06 9.55 -8.94
N MET A 159 -1.99 8.54 -9.81
CA MET A 159 -2.30 7.17 -9.44
C MET A 159 -1.28 6.64 -8.40
N TYR A 160 -0.01 6.91 -8.61
CA TYR A 160 1.07 6.46 -7.71
C TYR A 160 1.00 7.10 -6.32
N LEU A 161 0.58 8.36 -6.22
CA LEU A 161 0.37 9.02 -4.92
C LEU A 161 -0.71 8.35 -4.07
N SER A 162 -1.60 7.57 -4.66
CA SER A 162 -2.59 6.79 -3.92
C SER A 162 -1.98 5.65 -3.10
N ASP A 163 -0.76 5.21 -3.43
CA ASP A 163 -0.06 4.10 -2.78
C ASP A 163 0.88 4.58 -1.64
N VAL A 164 0.92 5.89 -1.38
CA VAL A 164 1.91 6.52 -0.48
C VAL A 164 1.98 5.87 0.91
N PHE A 165 0.85 5.36 1.42
CA PHE A 165 0.77 4.75 2.74
C PHE A 165 1.05 3.24 2.77
N THR A 166 0.96 2.55 1.63
CA THR A 166 1.09 1.09 1.57
C THR A 166 2.46 0.61 1.11
N VAL A 167 3.15 1.40 0.27
CA VAL A 167 4.46 1.01 -0.29
C VAL A 167 5.53 0.78 0.78
N ASN A 168 5.49 1.54 1.88
CA ASN A 168 6.49 1.46 2.94
C ASN A 168 6.43 0.10 3.67
N ALA A 169 5.23 -0.41 3.95
CA ALA A 169 5.05 -1.72 4.55
C ALA A 169 5.60 -2.83 3.64
N SER A 170 5.34 -2.75 2.32
CA SER A 170 5.88 -3.67 1.32
C SER A 170 7.40 -3.60 1.24
N LEU A 171 8.00 -2.41 1.26
CA LEU A 171 9.45 -2.21 1.26
C LEU A 171 10.11 -2.76 2.52
N ALA A 172 9.45 -2.60 3.67
CA ALA A 172 9.95 -3.10 4.94
C ALA A 172 9.72 -4.61 5.13
N GLY A 173 8.86 -5.24 4.32
CA GLY A 173 8.54 -6.67 4.42
C GLY A 173 7.66 -6.99 5.63
N LEU A 174 6.72 -6.12 5.96
CA LEU A 174 5.86 -6.25 7.13
C LEU A 174 4.50 -6.86 6.77
N PRO A 175 3.93 -7.70 7.63
CA PRO A 175 2.55 -8.14 7.50
C PRO A 175 1.59 -6.96 7.74
N GLY A 176 0.56 -6.87 6.90
CA GLY A 176 -0.43 -5.82 7.01
C GLY A 176 -1.80 -6.25 6.52
N LEU A 177 -2.83 -5.58 7.06
CA LEU A 177 -4.22 -5.79 6.72
C LEU A 177 -4.91 -4.44 6.59
N SER A 178 -5.82 -4.30 5.63
CA SER A 178 -6.72 -3.14 5.53
C SER A 178 -8.12 -3.55 5.98
N LEU A 179 -8.65 -2.82 6.96
CA LEU A 179 -9.98 -3.02 7.53
C LEU A 179 -10.88 -1.84 7.18
N PRO A 180 -12.10 -2.05 6.62
CA PRO A 180 -13.08 -0.99 6.46
C PRO A 180 -13.52 -0.46 7.84
N VAL A 181 -13.38 0.85 8.07
CA VAL A 181 -13.70 1.49 9.35
C VAL A 181 -14.79 2.55 9.26
N GLY A 182 -15.27 2.84 8.06
CA GLY A 182 -16.34 3.79 7.81
C GLY A 182 -16.52 4.07 6.34
N TYR A 183 -17.26 5.13 6.04
CA TYR A 183 -17.57 5.58 4.69
C TYR A 183 -17.47 7.10 4.61
N SER A 184 -17.01 7.62 3.49
CA SER A 184 -16.91 9.04 3.22
C SER A 184 -17.36 9.38 1.82
N LEU A 185 -17.91 10.60 1.65
CA LEU A 185 -18.12 11.18 0.32
C LEU A 185 -16.77 11.55 -0.29
N PRO A 186 -16.57 11.31 -1.58
CA PRO A 186 -15.40 11.80 -2.28
C PRO A 186 -15.40 13.34 -2.39
N GLU A 187 -14.23 13.97 -2.28
CA GLU A 187 -14.09 15.43 -2.35
C GLU A 187 -14.27 15.99 -3.79
N ASP A 188 -14.34 15.13 -4.80
CA ASP A 188 -14.61 15.49 -6.21
C ASP A 188 -16.07 15.83 -6.52
N GLY A 189 -16.95 15.83 -5.50
CA GLY A 189 -18.39 16.11 -5.63
C GLY A 189 -19.25 14.87 -5.90
N GLY A 190 -18.72 13.68 -5.74
CA GLY A 190 -19.50 12.43 -5.77
C GLY A 190 -20.54 12.40 -4.64
N THR A 191 -21.70 11.79 -4.92
CA THR A 191 -22.85 11.76 -3.97
C THR A 191 -22.99 10.42 -3.24
N THR A 192 -22.17 9.43 -3.56
CA THR A 192 -22.17 8.10 -2.92
C THR A 192 -21.03 8.01 -1.92
N GLU A 193 -21.34 7.66 -0.67
CA GLU A 193 -20.32 7.36 0.31
C GLU A 193 -19.56 6.08 -0.08
N LEU A 194 -18.23 6.10 0.03
CA LEU A 194 -17.32 5.03 -0.35
C LEU A 194 -16.52 4.57 0.86
N PRO A 195 -16.10 3.28 0.92
CA PRO A 195 -15.40 2.72 2.07
C PRO A 195 -14.07 3.43 2.35
N VAL A 196 -13.77 3.59 3.63
CA VAL A 196 -12.48 4.06 4.15
C VAL A 196 -11.78 2.91 4.85
N GLY A 197 -10.52 2.66 4.48
CA GLY A 197 -9.69 1.60 5.04
C GLY A 197 -8.70 2.11 6.08
N LEU A 198 -8.65 1.45 7.24
CA LEU A 198 -7.56 1.54 8.21
C LEU A 198 -6.55 0.43 7.91
N GLN A 199 -5.29 0.77 7.72
CA GLN A 199 -4.20 -0.18 7.60
C GLN A 199 -3.69 -0.54 9.00
N ILE A 200 -3.53 -1.82 9.28
CA ILE A 200 -2.99 -2.40 10.52
C ILE A 200 -1.72 -3.15 10.15
N LEU A 201 -0.58 -2.72 10.69
CA LEU A 201 0.73 -3.29 10.42
C LEU A 201 1.27 -4.00 11.66
N GLY A 202 1.80 -5.21 11.47
CA GLY A 202 2.53 -5.98 12.47
C GLY A 202 4.04 -5.91 12.28
N SER A 203 4.79 -6.28 13.31
CA SER A 203 6.22 -6.56 13.18
C SER A 203 6.46 -7.75 12.24
N GLU A 204 7.69 -7.98 11.85
CA GLU A 204 8.07 -9.17 11.05
C GLU A 204 7.52 -10.46 11.69
N LEU A 205 6.83 -11.29 10.90
CA LEU A 205 6.11 -12.51 11.33
C LEU A 205 5.04 -12.28 12.42
N GLY A 206 4.50 -11.06 12.50
CA GLY A 206 3.51 -10.64 13.51
C GLY A 206 2.06 -10.74 13.04
N GLU A 207 1.72 -11.61 12.08
CA GLU A 207 0.38 -11.77 11.49
C GLU A 207 -0.69 -12.04 12.53
N GLU A 208 -0.38 -12.83 13.57
CA GLU A 208 -1.32 -13.18 14.64
C GLU A 208 -1.87 -11.93 15.33
N LYS A 209 -0.98 -11.01 15.74
CA LYS A 209 -1.39 -9.74 16.36
C LYS A 209 -2.18 -8.84 15.41
N VAL A 210 -1.84 -8.83 14.11
CA VAL A 210 -2.59 -8.09 13.09
C VAL A 210 -4.04 -8.59 13.03
N PHE A 211 -4.23 -9.90 12.95
CA PHE A 211 -5.57 -10.50 12.93
C PHE A 211 -6.34 -10.30 14.25
N GLU A 212 -5.67 -10.41 15.39
CA GLU A 212 -6.29 -10.17 16.70
C GLU A 212 -6.86 -8.74 16.79
N VAL A 213 -6.05 -7.73 16.48
CA VAL A 213 -6.48 -6.32 16.52
C VAL A 213 -7.56 -6.04 15.49
N ALA A 214 -7.39 -6.55 14.26
CA ALA A 214 -8.36 -6.38 13.20
C ALA A 214 -9.71 -6.97 13.58
N HIS A 215 -9.74 -8.19 14.14
CA HIS A 215 -10.98 -8.86 14.57
C HIS A 215 -11.68 -8.07 15.67
N VAL A 216 -10.95 -7.67 16.71
CA VAL A 216 -11.54 -6.91 17.84
C VAL A 216 -12.13 -5.58 17.36
N LEU A 217 -11.40 -4.85 16.50
CA LEU A 217 -11.86 -3.58 15.96
C LEU A 217 -13.06 -3.77 15.02
N GLU A 218 -13.04 -4.78 14.14
CA GLU A 218 -14.14 -5.11 13.25
C GLU A 218 -15.43 -5.37 14.02
N GLN A 219 -15.38 -6.20 15.07
CA GLN A 219 -16.56 -6.49 15.90
C GLN A 219 -17.07 -5.22 16.59
N ALA A 220 -16.18 -4.39 17.14
CA ALA A 220 -16.54 -3.16 17.84
C ALA A 220 -17.12 -2.07 16.93
N MET A 221 -16.74 -2.06 15.65
CA MET A 221 -17.21 -1.08 14.65
C MET A 221 -18.31 -1.61 13.73
N LYS A 222 -18.69 -2.88 13.84
CA LYS A 222 -19.62 -3.56 12.94
C LYS A 222 -20.95 -2.82 12.75
N GLU A 223 -21.58 -2.38 13.82
CA GLU A 223 -22.85 -1.65 13.75
C GLU A 223 -22.68 -0.29 13.09
N TYR A 224 -21.60 0.45 13.44
CA TYR A 224 -21.29 1.75 12.85
C TYR A 224 -21.04 1.63 11.34
N VAL A 225 -20.16 0.72 10.92
CA VAL A 225 -19.83 0.48 9.51
C VAL A 225 -21.08 0.07 8.72
N ASN A 226 -21.89 -0.85 9.26
CA ASN A 226 -23.11 -1.29 8.60
C ASN A 226 -24.17 -0.18 8.50
N SER A 227 -24.26 0.74 9.49
CA SER A 227 -25.20 1.87 9.45
C SER A 227 -24.84 2.91 8.37
N LYS A 228 -23.57 2.94 7.98
CA LYS A 228 -23.05 3.87 6.94
C LYS A 228 -23.02 3.25 5.54
N LYS A 229 -23.19 1.93 5.44
CA LYS A 229 -23.16 1.23 4.16
C LYS A 229 -24.24 1.76 3.23
N PRO A 230 -23.89 2.24 2.02
CA PRO A 230 -24.89 2.66 1.04
C PRO A 230 -25.86 1.55 0.66
N SER A 231 -27.12 1.91 0.42
CA SER A 231 -28.18 0.93 0.05
C SER A 231 -27.96 0.22 -1.29
N THR A 232 -26.95 0.65 -2.04
CA THR A 232 -26.59 0.13 -3.37
C THR A 232 -25.49 -0.93 -3.33
N PHE A 233 -25.01 -1.33 -2.14
CA PHE A 233 -24.04 -2.41 -1.95
C PHE A 233 -24.65 -3.60 -1.20
#